data_54b338dd18cadb5036811c47592c905e
#
_entry.id   54b338dd18cadb5036811c47592c905e
#
_cell.length_a   1.000
_cell.length_b   1.000
_cell.length_c   1.000
_cell.angle_alpha   90.00
_cell.angle_beta   90.00
_cell.angle_gamma   90.00
#
_symmetry.space_group_name_H-M   'P 1'
#
loop_
_entity.id
_entity.type
_entity.pdbx_description
1 polymer ?
#
loop_
_entity_poly.entity_id
_entity_poly.type
_entity_poly.pdbx_seq_one_letter_code
_entity_poly.pdbx_strand_id
1 'polypeptide(L)'
;DEILEPLGLVMEGDNGTWHYEGKSADRLWHKSALGIIMEGGGISLTSVEMLFCINHRNIESPSIDFIKKALDTDSKLIMEYAVMEALRTPGNKIVLSRSLDSLGIGHSKKSWGLRWNSDKHPSRDLPASEIRWYTAEEEFDHNDLFDWVTEVESFGRIAEALVVDEELSVVTYHLSTSDP
;
A
#
# COMPACT_ATOMS: atom_id res chain seq x y z
N ASP A 1 -19.08 19.14 -28.97
CA ASP A 1 -18.83 18.87 -27.54
C ASP A 1 -18.58 17.39 -27.39
N GLU A 2 -17.29 16.99 -27.36
CA GLU A 2 -16.93 15.63 -26.92
C GLU A 2 -17.32 15.48 -25.45
N ILE A 3 -18.33 14.67 -25.21
CA ILE A 3 -18.61 14.20 -23.86
C ILE A 3 -17.44 13.30 -23.48
N LEU A 4 -16.50 13.83 -22.70
CA LEU A 4 -15.44 13.03 -22.09
C LEU A 4 -16.13 12.00 -21.18
N GLU A 5 -16.11 10.72 -21.59
CA GLU A 5 -16.54 9.65 -20.70
C GLU A 5 -15.71 9.71 -19.40
N PRO A 6 -16.36 9.61 -18.24
CA PRO A 6 -15.62 9.59 -16.99
C PRO A 6 -14.57 8.47 -17.03
N LEU A 7 -13.36 8.76 -16.54
CA LEU A 7 -12.22 7.82 -16.53
C LEU A 7 -12.55 6.52 -15.78
N GLY A 8 -13.59 6.52 -14.97
CA GLY A 8 -14.12 5.36 -14.28
C GLY A 8 -15.22 5.75 -13.30
N LEU A 9 -15.91 4.74 -12.78
CA LEU A 9 -16.98 4.89 -11.79
C LEU A 9 -16.53 4.29 -10.48
N VAL A 10 -16.64 5.08 -9.39
CA VAL A 10 -16.34 4.65 -8.03
C VAL A 10 -17.63 4.36 -7.28
N MET A 11 -17.71 3.19 -6.68
CA MET A 11 -18.84 2.78 -5.82
C MET A 11 -18.32 2.24 -4.49
N GLU A 12 -19.04 2.53 -3.42
CA GLU A 12 -18.72 1.94 -2.11
C GLU A 12 -18.92 0.42 -2.17
N GLY A 13 -17.90 -0.32 -1.75
CA GLY A 13 -17.92 -1.77 -1.62
C GLY A 13 -18.06 -2.21 -0.16
N ASP A 14 -17.89 -3.50 0.08
CA ASP A 14 -17.95 -4.09 1.41
C ASP A 14 -16.71 -3.77 2.24
N ASN A 15 -16.87 -3.69 3.57
CA ASN A 15 -15.78 -3.59 4.54
C ASN A 15 -14.81 -2.40 4.31
N GLY A 16 -15.33 -1.24 3.94
CA GLY A 16 -14.52 -0.04 3.74
C GLY A 16 -13.65 -0.08 2.49
N THR A 17 -14.02 -0.89 1.51
CA THR A 17 -13.39 -0.91 0.20
C THR A 17 -14.18 -0.07 -0.81
N TRP A 18 -13.56 0.20 -1.95
CA TRP A 18 -14.13 0.99 -3.03
C TRP A 18 -14.00 0.22 -4.34
N HIS A 19 -15.12 0.00 -5.01
CA HIS A 19 -15.13 -0.63 -6.32
C HIS A 19 -14.95 0.43 -7.40
N TYR A 20 -13.94 0.25 -8.23
CA TYR A 20 -13.64 1.15 -9.32
C TYR A 20 -13.71 0.40 -10.66
N GLU A 21 -14.58 0.87 -11.55
CA GLU A 21 -14.76 0.34 -12.89
C GLU A 21 -14.41 1.39 -13.94
N GLY A 22 -13.97 0.95 -15.10
CA GLY A 22 -13.66 1.79 -16.24
C GLY A 22 -12.35 1.38 -16.91
N LYS A 23 -12.04 2.04 -18.00
CA LYS A 23 -10.84 1.75 -18.81
C LYS A 23 -9.54 1.90 -18.01
N SER A 24 -9.51 2.84 -17.07
CA SER A 24 -8.32 3.07 -16.24
C SER A 24 -8.16 2.07 -15.10
N ALA A 25 -9.20 1.31 -14.74
CA ALA A 25 -9.11 0.30 -13.68
C ALA A 25 -8.09 -0.79 -14.02
N ASP A 26 -8.16 -1.34 -15.23
CA ASP A 26 -7.19 -2.34 -15.69
C ASP A 26 -5.76 -1.79 -15.70
N ARG A 27 -5.60 -0.54 -16.10
CA ARG A 27 -4.29 0.11 -16.12
C ARG A 27 -3.72 0.32 -14.72
N LEU A 28 -4.55 0.70 -13.75
CA LEU A 28 -4.14 0.84 -12.35
C LEU A 28 -3.62 -0.48 -11.80
N TRP A 29 -4.30 -1.57 -12.10
CA TRP A 29 -3.84 -2.90 -11.71
C TRP A 29 -2.58 -3.33 -12.45
N HIS A 30 -2.61 -3.38 -13.77
CA HIS A 30 -1.52 -3.95 -14.57
C HIS A 30 -0.23 -3.14 -14.48
N LYS A 31 -0.30 -1.82 -14.42
CA LYS A 31 0.88 -0.95 -14.38
C LYS A 31 1.35 -0.59 -12.98
N SER A 32 0.42 -0.42 -12.06
CA SER A 32 0.74 0.09 -10.73
C SER A 32 0.46 -0.89 -9.60
N ALA A 33 -0.20 -2.00 -9.88
CA ALA A 33 -0.66 -2.96 -8.86
C ALA A 33 -1.47 -2.28 -7.75
N LEU A 34 -2.36 -1.36 -8.13
CA LEU A 34 -3.31 -0.72 -7.24
C LEU A 34 -4.60 -1.53 -7.21
N GLY A 35 -5.06 -1.83 -6.01
CA GLY A 35 -6.27 -2.61 -5.80
C GLY A 35 -6.12 -4.11 -6.04
N ILE A 36 -7.24 -4.78 -6.07
CA ILE A 36 -7.36 -6.21 -6.36
C ILE A 36 -8.36 -6.37 -7.48
N ILE A 37 -8.02 -7.16 -8.51
CA ILE A 37 -8.94 -7.47 -9.61
C ILE A 37 -10.17 -8.22 -9.09
N MET A 38 -11.34 -7.76 -9.54
CA MET A 38 -12.64 -8.34 -9.22
C MET A 38 -13.12 -9.25 -10.34
N GLU A 39 -13.79 -10.36 -9.98
CA GLU A 39 -14.32 -11.33 -10.96
C GLU A 39 -15.31 -10.71 -11.95
N GLY A 40 -16.11 -9.77 -11.52
CA GLY A 40 -17.10 -9.08 -12.37
C GLY A 40 -16.55 -7.92 -13.20
N GLY A 41 -15.25 -7.69 -13.17
CA GLY A 41 -14.58 -6.53 -13.77
C GLY A 41 -14.28 -5.44 -12.74
N GLY A 42 -13.34 -4.55 -13.10
CA GLY A 42 -12.89 -3.49 -12.20
C GLY A 42 -11.96 -3.98 -11.10
N ILE A 43 -11.66 -3.09 -10.19
CA ILE A 43 -10.76 -3.33 -9.05
C ILE A 43 -11.41 -2.91 -7.73
N SER A 44 -11.01 -3.58 -6.65
CA SER A 44 -11.35 -3.17 -5.29
C SER A 44 -10.17 -2.43 -4.68
N LEU A 45 -10.40 -1.21 -4.21
CA LEU A 45 -9.40 -0.35 -3.59
C LEU A 45 -9.68 -0.21 -2.09
N THR A 46 -8.63 -0.22 -1.28
CA THR A 46 -8.73 0.18 0.13
C THR A 46 -8.84 1.69 0.23
N SER A 47 -9.20 2.22 1.40
CA SER A 47 -9.27 3.68 1.61
C SER A 47 -7.93 4.36 1.39
N VAL A 48 -6.81 3.76 1.78
CA VAL A 48 -5.48 4.32 1.54
C VAL A 48 -5.13 4.33 0.06
N GLU A 49 -5.47 3.29 -0.68
CA GLU A 49 -5.29 3.23 -2.13
C GLU A 49 -6.17 4.26 -2.84
N MET A 50 -7.42 4.44 -2.37
CA MET A 50 -8.30 5.50 -2.89
C MET A 50 -7.71 6.89 -2.70
N LEU A 51 -7.19 7.20 -1.52
CA LEU A 51 -6.53 8.48 -1.26
C LEU A 51 -5.34 8.72 -2.20
N PHE A 52 -4.53 7.68 -2.39
CA PHE A 52 -3.42 7.74 -3.32
C PHE A 52 -3.88 8.01 -4.75
N CYS A 53 -4.91 7.31 -5.21
CA CYS A 53 -5.47 7.47 -6.55
C CYS A 53 -6.09 8.85 -6.76
N ILE A 54 -6.78 9.40 -5.77
CA ILE A 54 -7.33 10.76 -5.83
C ILE A 54 -6.20 11.78 -6.04
N ASN A 55 -5.10 11.64 -5.30
CA ASN A 55 -4.00 12.59 -5.35
C ASN A 55 -3.05 12.39 -6.54
N HIS A 56 -2.89 11.17 -7.05
CA HIS A 56 -1.84 10.82 -8.00
C HIS A 56 -2.31 10.13 -9.28
N ARG A 57 -3.58 9.78 -9.40
CA ARG A 57 -4.12 9.02 -10.56
C ARG A 57 -5.39 9.62 -11.15
N ASN A 58 -5.72 10.86 -10.81
CA ASN A 58 -6.87 11.60 -11.34
C ASN A 58 -8.22 10.89 -11.15
N ILE A 59 -8.36 10.13 -10.07
CA ILE A 59 -9.66 9.60 -9.68
C ILE A 59 -10.42 10.67 -8.90
N GLU A 60 -11.70 10.86 -9.23
CA GLU A 60 -12.56 11.76 -8.47
C GLU A 60 -12.87 11.21 -7.07
N SER A 61 -12.88 12.09 -6.09
CA SER A 61 -13.32 11.73 -4.74
C SER A 61 -14.79 11.28 -4.78
N PRO A 62 -15.15 10.15 -4.13
CA PRO A 62 -16.55 9.67 -4.10
C PRO A 62 -17.52 10.65 -3.45
N SER A 63 -17.06 11.52 -2.57
CA SER A 63 -17.84 12.58 -1.94
C SER A 63 -16.93 13.73 -1.54
N ILE A 64 -17.51 14.93 -1.33
CA ILE A 64 -16.76 16.13 -0.92
C ILE A 64 -16.03 15.92 0.41
N ASP A 65 -16.61 15.15 1.32
CA ASP A 65 -16.11 14.91 2.66
C ASP A 65 -15.42 13.53 2.81
N PHE A 66 -15.16 12.83 1.71
CA PHE A 66 -14.55 11.49 1.73
C PHE A 66 -13.25 11.45 2.52
N ILE A 67 -12.32 12.37 2.24
CA ILE A 67 -11.01 12.40 2.89
C ILE A 67 -11.16 12.62 4.39
N LYS A 68 -12.01 13.57 4.79
CA LYS A 68 -12.27 13.86 6.19
C LYS A 68 -12.88 12.67 6.91
N LYS A 69 -13.92 12.06 6.33
CA LYS A 69 -14.56 10.87 6.90
C LYS A 69 -13.60 9.69 7.02
N ALA A 70 -12.79 9.46 6.00
CA ALA A 70 -11.82 8.38 6.02
C ALA A 70 -10.79 8.56 7.15
N LEU A 71 -10.26 9.76 7.31
CA LEU A 71 -9.31 10.09 8.38
C LEU A 71 -9.96 10.03 9.78
N ASP A 72 -11.20 10.49 9.92
CA ASP A 72 -11.92 10.45 11.20
C ASP A 72 -12.28 9.01 11.61
N THR A 73 -12.53 8.13 10.64
CA THR A 73 -12.93 6.75 10.88
C THR A 73 -11.73 5.85 11.20
N ASP A 74 -10.58 6.12 10.62
CA ASP A 74 -9.38 5.27 10.73
C ASP A 74 -8.16 6.09 11.11
N SER A 75 -7.77 6.01 12.37
CA SER A 75 -6.60 6.71 12.89
C SER A 75 -5.25 6.27 12.28
N LYS A 76 -5.20 5.09 11.66
CA LYS A 76 -3.99 4.57 11.02
C LYS A 76 -3.81 5.05 9.58
N LEU A 77 -4.86 5.60 8.99
CA LEU A 77 -4.89 5.90 7.56
C LEU A 77 -3.81 6.90 7.14
N ILE A 78 -3.56 7.92 7.96
CA ILE A 78 -2.59 8.96 7.63
C ILE A 78 -1.16 8.41 7.56
N MET A 79 -0.80 7.49 8.47
CA MET A 79 0.49 6.83 8.48
C MET A 79 0.64 5.89 7.28
N GLU A 80 -0.37 5.07 7.03
CA GLU A 80 -0.39 4.18 5.87
C GLU A 80 -0.29 4.96 4.55
N TYR A 81 -0.96 6.10 4.49
CA TYR A 81 -0.89 6.98 3.32
C TYR A 81 0.51 7.57 3.12
N ALA A 82 1.15 8.04 4.19
CA ALA A 82 2.51 8.57 4.12
C ALA A 82 3.50 7.51 3.60
N VAL A 83 3.39 6.28 4.10
CA VAL A 83 4.19 5.14 3.66
C VAL A 83 3.91 4.82 2.18
N MET A 84 2.65 4.75 1.80
CA MET A 84 2.25 4.46 0.42
C MET A 84 2.78 5.52 -0.54
N GLU A 85 2.62 6.79 -0.23
CA GLU A 85 3.09 7.89 -1.06
C GLU A 85 4.62 7.87 -1.20
N ALA A 86 5.34 7.68 -0.09
CA ALA A 86 6.80 7.64 -0.09
C ALA A 86 7.37 6.52 -0.96
N LEU A 87 6.75 5.34 -0.96
CA LEU A 87 7.22 4.17 -1.71
C LEU A 87 6.72 4.17 -3.15
N ARG A 88 5.48 4.57 -3.40
CA ARG A 88 4.92 4.56 -4.74
C ARG A 88 5.37 5.72 -5.62
N THR A 89 5.71 6.86 -5.07
CA THR A 89 6.17 8.03 -5.85
C THR A 89 7.40 7.70 -6.69
N PRO A 90 8.44 6.99 -6.18
CA PRO A 90 9.55 6.51 -7.01
C PRO A 90 9.19 5.36 -7.96
N GLY A 91 7.99 4.78 -7.87
CA GLY A 91 7.52 3.73 -8.77
C GLY A 91 7.39 2.34 -8.17
N ASN A 92 7.71 2.14 -6.89
CA ASN A 92 7.53 0.83 -6.25
C ASN A 92 6.05 0.46 -6.20
N LYS A 93 5.78 -0.85 -6.20
CA LYS A 93 4.46 -1.41 -5.95
C LYS A 93 4.43 -1.95 -4.54
N ILE A 94 3.38 -1.64 -3.80
CA ILE A 94 3.24 -2.08 -2.41
C ILE A 94 1.85 -2.63 -2.14
N VAL A 95 1.78 -3.61 -1.23
CA VAL A 95 0.54 -4.13 -0.68
C VAL A 95 0.65 -4.04 0.84
N LEU A 96 -0.24 -3.30 1.46
CA LEU A 96 -0.26 -3.13 2.92
C LEU A 96 -1.09 -4.21 3.61
N SER A 97 -0.93 -4.33 4.90
CA SER A 97 -1.41 -5.43 5.76
C SER A 97 -2.86 -5.85 5.53
N ARG A 98 -3.74 -4.92 5.20
CA ARG A 98 -5.17 -5.20 4.99
C ARG A 98 -5.44 -6.15 3.81
N SER A 99 -4.51 -6.25 2.89
CA SER A 99 -4.64 -7.05 1.67
C SER A 99 -3.61 -8.16 1.55
N LEU A 100 -2.72 -8.33 2.52
CA LEU A 100 -1.63 -9.30 2.45
C LEU A 100 -2.13 -10.74 2.35
N ASP A 101 -3.13 -11.11 3.14
CA ASP A 101 -3.63 -12.49 3.18
C ASP A 101 -4.31 -12.92 1.88
N SER A 102 -4.83 -11.96 1.11
CA SER A 102 -5.47 -12.25 -0.18
C SER A 102 -4.50 -12.63 -1.30
N LEU A 103 -3.20 -12.34 -1.14
CA LEU A 103 -2.20 -12.59 -2.16
C LEU A 103 -1.74 -14.05 -2.23
N GLY A 104 -1.90 -14.82 -1.15
CA GLY A 104 -1.38 -16.18 -1.07
C GLY A 104 0.15 -16.29 -1.11
N ILE A 105 0.86 -15.21 -0.86
CA ILE A 105 2.33 -15.14 -0.85
C ILE A 105 2.81 -15.37 0.58
N GLY A 106 3.78 -16.28 0.76
CA GLY A 106 4.42 -16.49 2.05
C GLY A 106 5.19 -15.24 2.49
N HIS A 107 5.00 -14.83 3.73
CA HIS A 107 5.69 -13.68 4.33
C HIS A 107 5.69 -13.82 5.86
N SER A 108 6.52 -13.05 6.54
CA SER A 108 6.45 -12.96 7.99
C SER A 108 5.08 -12.44 8.43
N LYS A 109 4.46 -13.09 9.41
CA LYS A 109 3.21 -12.61 10.02
C LYS A 109 3.38 -11.32 10.80
N LYS A 110 4.62 -10.93 11.07
CA LYS A 110 4.99 -9.67 11.72
C LYS A 110 5.15 -8.52 10.73
N SER A 111 5.14 -8.78 9.43
CA SER A 111 5.22 -7.75 8.40
C SER A 111 3.89 -7.02 8.23
N TRP A 112 3.96 -5.72 7.94
CA TRP A 112 2.79 -4.85 7.73
C TRP A 112 2.57 -4.52 6.26
N GLY A 113 3.49 -4.89 5.41
CA GLY A 113 3.37 -4.74 3.98
C GLY A 113 4.48 -5.46 3.23
N LEU A 114 4.29 -5.54 1.91
CA LEU A 114 5.25 -6.10 0.96
C LEU A 114 5.53 -5.06 -0.12
N ARG A 115 6.78 -5.02 -0.61
CA ARG A 115 7.21 -4.11 -1.66
C ARG A 115 7.83 -4.87 -2.83
N TRP A 116 7.41 -4.48 -4.04
CA TRP A 116 8.01 -4.92 -5.30
C TRP A 116 8.71 -3.75 -5.99
N ASN A 117 9.80 -4.01 -6.67
CA ASN A 117 10.44 -3.02 -7.53
C ASN A 117 9.51 -2.65 -8.70
N SER A 118 9.75 -1.50 -9.34
CA SER A 118 8.87 -0.94 -10.36
C SER A 118 8.68 -1.84 -11.59
N ASP A 119 9.67 -2.68 -11.92
CA ASP A 119 9.65 -3.61 -13.06
C ASP A 119 8.97 -4.94 -12.74
N LYS A 120 8.56 -5.15 -11.49
CA LYS A 120 7.91 -6.38 -11.02
C LYS A 120 6.42 -6.17 -10.78
N HIS A 121 5.69 -7.27 -10.58
CA HIS A 121 4.26 -7.23 -10.30
C HIS A 121 3.84 -8.34 -9.35
N PRO A 122 2.95 -8.05 -8.35
CA PRO A 122 2.50 -9.07 -7.39
C PRO A 122 1.83 -10.30 -8.00
N SER A 123 1.26 -10.17 -9.19
CA SER A 123 0.59 -11.30 -9.87
C SER A 123 1.54 -12.36 -10.41
N ARG A 124 2.83 -12.05 -10.56
CA ARG A 124 3.81 -12.95 -11.18
C ARG A 124 5.17 -13.04 -10.49
N ASP A 125 5.48 -12.07 -9.63
CA ASP A 125 6.80 -11.95 -9.01
C ASP A 125 6.71 -12.01 -7.49
N LEU A 126 7.77 -12.46 -6.85
CA LEU A 126 7.91 -12.37 -5.40
C LEU A 126 8.36 -10.97 -4.99
N PRO A 127 7.95 -10.48 -3.80
CA PRO A 127 8.37 -9.17 -3.34
C PRO A 127 9.87 -9.10 -3.06
N ALA A 128 10.44 -7.90 -3.20
CA ALA A 128 11.83 -7.63 -2.89
C ALA A 128 12.05 -7.42 -1.39
N SER A 129 11.07 -6.87 -0.70
CA SER A 129 11.17 -6.56 0.73
C SER A 129 9.84 -6.71 1.44
N GLU A 130 9.94 -6.84 2.77
CA GLU A 130 8.81 -6.76 3.70
C GLU A 130 8.99 -5.50 4.54
N ILE A 131 7.91 -4.81 4.85
CA ILE A 131 7.97 -3.49 5.45
C ILE A 131 7.20 -3.40 6.76
N ARG A 132 7.69 -2.54 7.64
CA ARG A 132 7.01 -1.99 8.82
C ARG A 132 7.23 -0.48 8.85
N TRP A 133 6.40 0.23 9.59
CA TRP A 133 6.55 1.67 9.75
C TRP A 133 6.27 2.10 11.19
N TYR A 134 6.95 3.15 11.60
CA TYR A 134 6.92 3.67 12.96
C TYR A 134 6.89 5.19 12.93
N THR A 135 6.34 5.80 13.96
CA THR A 135 6.54 7.23 14.18
C THR A 135 7.96 7.48 14.71
N ALA A 136 8.49 8.68 14.49
CA ALA A 136 9.85 9.03 14.94
C ALA A 136 10.02 8.96 16.46
N GLU A 137 8.92 9.01 17.22
CA GLU A 137 8.92 9.02 18.68
C GLU A 137 8.59 7.69 19.32
N GLU A 138 8.22 6.66 18.54
CA GLU A 138 7.92 5.34 19.07
C GLU A 138 9.16 4.66 19.62
N GLU A 139 9.00 4.01 20.77
CA GLU A 139 10.00 3.07 21.28
C GLU A 139 9.85 1.72 20.58
N PHE A 140 10.99 1.10 20.24
CA PHE A 140 11.01 -0.21 19.62
C PHE A 140 11.17 -1.30 20.67
N ASP A 141 10.45 -2.39 20.50
CA ASP A 141 10.80 -3.66 21.11
C ASP A 141 11.91 -4.31 20.27
N HIS A 142 13.13 -4.30 20.78
CA HIS A 142 14.30 -4.82 20.07
C HIS A 142 14.18 -6.31 19.74
N ASN A 143 13.59 -7.11 20.64
CA ASN A 143 13.42 -8.54 20.41
C ASN A 143 12.39 -8.81 19.32
N ASP A 144 11.28 -8.10 19.31
CA ASP A 144 10.26 -8.23 18.28
C ASP A 144 10.80 -7.79 16.91
N LEU A 145 11.56 -6.71 16.89
CA LEU A 145 12.19 -6.23 15.66
C LEU A 145 13.22 -7.23 15.12
N PHE A 146 14.05 -7.78 15.99
CA PHE A 146 15.04 -8.80 15.60
C PHE A 146 14.37 -10.06 15.05
N ASP A 147 13.32 -10.53 15.71
CA ASP A 147 12.54 -11.70 15.26
C ASP A 147 11.91 -11.46 13.89
N TRP A 148 11.37 -10.27 13.69
CA TRP A 148 10.82 -9.88 12.39
C TRP A 148 11.90 -9.90 11.29
N VAL A 149 13.03 -9.26 11.51
CA VAL A 149 14.13 -9.21 10.53
C VAL A 149 14.61 -10.63 10.20
N THR A 150 14.76 -11.49 11.21
CA THR A 150 15.15 -12.89 11.02
C THR A 150 14.14 -13.65 10.15
N GLU A 151 12.84 -13.49 10.39
CA GLU A 151 11.81 -14.12 9.56
C GLU A 151 11.85 -13.60 8.13
N VAL A 152 11.98 -12.29 7.93
CA VAL A 152 12.04 -11.69 6.59
C VAL A 152 13.24 -12.23 5.81
N GLU A 153 14.41 -12.31 6.44
CA GLU A 153 15.61 -12.87 5.83
C GLU A 153 15.45 -14.35 5.47
N SER A 154 14.66 -15.10 6.26
CA SER A 154 14.37 -16.50 5.94
C SER A 154 13.58 -16.67 4.64
N PHE A 155 12.81 -15.65 4.23
CA PHE A 155 12.14 -15.62 2.93
C PHE A 155 13.03 -15.09 1.80
N GLY A 156 14.29 -14.74 2.09
CA GLY A 156 15.21 -14.20 1.11
C GLY A 156 14.95 -12.73 0.74
N ARG A 157 14.30 -11.98 1.62
CA ARG A 157 13.90 -10.59 1.39
C ARG A 157 14.61 -9.63 2.32
N ILE A 158 14.53 -8.35 1.99
CA ILE A 158 15.06 -7.25 2.80
C ILE A 158 13.97 -6.79 3.76
N ALA A 159 14.33 -6.61 5.03
CA ALA A 159 13.46 -5.96 6.02
C ALA A 159 13.65 -4.45 5.93
N GLU A 160 12.60 -3.73 5.61
CA GLU A 160 12.60 -2.28 5.52
C GLU A 160 11.72 -1.68 6.63
N ALA A 161 12.32 -0.88 7.51
CA ALA A 161 11.62 -0.10 8.51
C ALA A 161 11.54 1.35 8.05
N LEU A 162 10.32 1.88 7.93
CA LEU A 162 10.08 3.26 7.57
C LEU A 162 9.75 4.06 8.83
N VAL A 163 10.39 5.20 8.99
CA VAL A 163 10.12 6.12 10.09
C VAL A 163 9.46 7.37 9.54
N VAL A 164 8.28 7.67 10.06
CA VAL A 164 7.46 8.81 9.63
C VAL A 164 7.51 9.88 10.71
N ASP A 165 7.93 11.08 10.35
CA ASP A 165 7.98 12.22 11.26
C ASP A 165 6.65 12.98 11.33
N GLU A 166 6.60 14.03 12.14
CA GLU A 166 5.40 14.87 12.33
C GLU A 166 4.94 15.58 11.06
N GLU A 167 5.87 15.83 10.14
CA GLU A 167 5.59 16.48 8.84
C GLU A 167 5.23 15.46 7.74
N LEU A 168 5.07 14.19 8.12
CA LEU A 168 4.81 13.06 7.23
C LEU A 168 5.96 12.77 6.23
N SER A 169 7.17 13.23 6.55
CA SER A 169 8.37 12.83 5.84
C SER A 169 8.79 11.44 6.28
N VAL A 170 9.28 10.64 5.33
CA VAL A 170 9.57 9.22 5.56
C VAL A 170 11.04 8.94 5.28
N VAL A 171 11.69 8.28 6.23
CA VAL A 171 13.06 7.74 6.08
C VAL A 171 12.98 6.22 6.11
N THR A 172 13.62 5.56 5.15
CA THR A 172 13.65 4.09 5.05
C THR A 172 14.98 3.56 5.55
N TYR A 173 14.93 2.58 6.46
CA TYR A 173 16.09 1.85 6.97
C TYR A 173 16.03 0.40 6.49
N HIS A 174 17.13 -0.09 5.93
CA HIS A 174 17.30 -1.51 5.65
C HIS A 174 17.93 -2.17 6.86
N LEU A 175 17.23 -3.15 7.42
CA LEU A 175 17.67 -3.85 8.64
C LEU A 175 18.22 -5.24 8.28
N SER A 176 19.30 -5.62 8.94
CA SER A 176 19.95 -6.91 8.75
C SER A 176 20.41 -7.48 10.08
N THR A 177 20.36 -8.80 10.21
CA THR A 177 20.97 -9.52 11.32
C THR A 177 22.45 -9.84 11.08
N SER A 178 22.93 -9.63 9.86
CA SER A 178 24.35 -9.83 9.52
C SER A 178 25.19 -8.64 10.00
N ASP A 179 26.38 -8.90 10.50
CA ASP A 179 27.36 -7.85 10.75
C ASP A 179 27.78 -7.19 9.42
N PRO A 180 27.95 -5.87 9.44
CA PRO A 180 28.38 -5.15 8.23
C PRO A 180 29.78 -5.54 7.75
#